data_13f88eeb2508016540b0f82070a03d1b
#
_entry.id   13f88eeb2508016540b0f82070a03d1b
#
_cell.length_a   1.000
_cell.length_b   1.000
_cell.length_c   1.000
_cell.angle_alpha   90.00
_cell.angle_beta   90.00
_cell.angle_gamma   90.00
#
_symmetry.space_group_name_H-M   'P 1'
#
loop_
_entity.id
_entity.type
_entity.pdbx_description
1 polymer ?
#
loop_
_entity_poly.entity_id
_entity_poly.type
_entity_poly.pdbx_seq_one_letter_code
_entity_poly.pdbx_strand_id
1 'polypeptide(L)'
;MAILQLITILLQVLHFVSAHISIPSAQPIQPRQLQELDPTTLAPEEATLLNFSNSSLPTTLKPQRCKVFPGDPTWPSDHQWDLLNKTTNGALIKTIPIGAACFPGPLYDAAKCSYIVSQWGNSSLHMSDPTSMMSPLFQGRTCQPPSISPASNGTCTIGGYPAYALNASRVTDIQLGVNFARNTGIRLVIKNTGHDFSGKSGGAGALSIWTHYLKDIEYIPEFRGEGEKGYNGPAFKSGSGVQAWEIYEAASQEGLVVVGGEGRTVGVMGGYILGGGHSPLSSIHGMGADHIVSLSVVLPSGHYITATPTQNHDIFWSLSGGGGSTFGVVTSVTVKAYSDLPITALTFSFTGSTTTQFWAGVRAFFNYFVPFSAAGTYSYFWVLPSPPGGIPTFSMNPFFAPNLSTPQTLALLKPWLDNLASLGINITPKPVTYPTYLSAWQTSFPQEGVGGSSGLTGSRLFPRSNWHNETLLNATFAAWKGSIDAGLLTINFNFAPTLEAGGGPDNSVNPAWRETVLHSIQIASWGGDADFAEIKRVRELMSERQRVWREVSPGAGAYLGESDREEVGFQGSFYGGNYVRLLSVKREVDPGDVFWAKTAVGSEGWRVMGKGPVGDENGRLCRV
;
A
#
# COMPACT_ATOMS: atom_id res chain seq x y z
N MET A 1 19.32 -19.30 15.39
CA MET A 1 19.95 -17.96 15.42
C MET A 1 19.09 -16.87 14.79
N ALA A 2 18.33 -17.12 13.74
CA ALA A 2 17.44 -16.11 13.12
C ALA A 2 16.30 -15.62 14.04
N ILE A 3 15.79 -16.46 14.93
CA ILE A 3 14.72 -16.10 15.88
C ILE A 3 15.22 -15.17 17.00
N LEU A 4 16.49 -15.24 17.39
CA LEU A 4 17.08 -14.32 18.37
C LEU A 4 17.28 -12.91 17.79
N GLN A 5 17.48 -12.75 16.48
CA GLN A 5 17.54 -11.44 15.84
C GLN A 5 16.17 -10.75 15.76
N LEU A 6 15.07 -11.49 15.62
CA LEU A 6 13.72 -10.91 15.69
C LEU A 6 13.37 -10.42 17.12
N ILE A 7 13.84 -11.10 18.16
CA ILE A 7 13.59 -10.69 19.55
C ILE A 7 14.47 -9.48 19.93
N THR A 8 15.64 -9.34 19.36
CA THR A 8 16.53 -8.19 19.62
C THR A 8 15.99 -6.89 18.96
N ILE A 9 15.25 -6.99 17.87
CA ILE A 9 14.56 -5.85 17.25
C ILE A 9 13.38 -5.37 18.12
N LEU A 10 12.75 -6.25 18.90
CA LEU A 10 11.64 -5.89 19.80
C LEU A 10 12.08 -5.19 21.10
N LEU A 11 13.35 -5.21 21.49
CA LEU A 11 13.85 -4.68 22.77
C LEU A 11 14.64 -3.37 22.68
N GLN A 12 14.85 -2.80 21.48
CA GLN A 12 15.56 -1.52 21.30
C GLN A 12 14.65 -0.29 21.21
N VAL A 13 13.40 -0.35 21.67
CA VAL A 13 12.46 0.78 21.65
C VAL A 13 12.37 1.44 23.03
N LEU A 14 13.45 2.09 23.47
CA LEU A 14 13.39 3.10 24.54
C LEU A 14 14.59 4.03 24.39
N HIS A 15 14.33 5.21 23.89
CA HIS A 15 15.02 6.51 23.89
C HIS A 15 15.12 7.09 22.48
N PHE A 16 14.06 7.78 22.04
CA PHE A 16 14.21 8.81 21.03
C PHE A 16 13.77 10.17 21.59
N VAL A 17 14.72 11.08 21.58
CA VAL A 17 14.54 12.50 21.79
C VAL A 17 13.56 13.04 20.74
N SER A 18 12.45 13.65 21.19
CA SER A 18 11.51 14.37 20.34
C SER A 18 12.23 15.55 19.66
N ALA A 19 12.67 15.36 18.43
CA ALA A 19 12.92 16.49 17.56
C ALA A 19 11.56 17.07 17.16
N HIS A 20 11.24 18.27 17.64
CA HIS A 20 10.10 19.04 17.15
C HIS A 20 10.31 19.34 15.67
N ILE A 21 9.73 18.53 14.80
CA ILE A 21 9.52 18.88 13.41
C ILE A 21 8.39 19.90 13.42
N SER A 22 8.67 21.14 13.02
CA SER A 22 7.64 22.17 12.84
C SER A 22 6.62 21.66 11.82
N ILE A 23 5.39 21.46 12.28
CA ILE A 23 4.25 20.99 11.50
C ILE A 23 3.93 22.08 10.48
N PRO A 24 3.83 21.79 9.17
CA PRO A 24 3.27 22.76 8.24
C PRO A 24 1.81 22.99 8.63
N SER A 25 1.45 24.22 8.97
CA SER A 25 0.04 24.62 9.04
C SER A 25 -0.61 24.34 7.68
N ALA A 26 -1.88 23.91 7.68
CA ALA A 26 -2.65 23.69 6.46
C ALA A 26 -2.50 24.90 5.54
N GLN A 27 -1.86 24.72 4.39
CA GLN A 27 -1.62 25.78 3.40
C GLN A 27 -2.46 25.47 2.18
N PRO A 28 -3.17 26.46 1.62
CA PRO A 28 -3.89 26.28 0.34
C PRO A 28 -2.93 25.75 -0.73
N ILE A 29 -3.46 24.87 -1.61
CA ILE A 29 -2.70 24.38 -2.75
C ILE A 29 -2.17 25.57 -3.55
N GLN A 30 -0.85 25.66 -3.66
CA GLN A 30 -0.20 26.82 -4.29
C GLN A 30 -0.56 26.88 -5.78
N PRO A 31 -0.96 28.04 -6.34
CA PRO A 31 -1.28 28.18 -7.76
C PRO A 31 -0.18 27.64 -8.70
N ARG A 32 1.09 27.72 -8.26
CA ARG A 32 2.23 27.17 -8.99
C ARG A 32 2.15 25.65 -9.18
N GLN A 33 1.56 24.91 -8.26
CA GLN A 33 1.43 23.45 -8.35
C GLN A 33 0.37 23.03 -9.37
N LEU A 34 -0.64 23.86 -9.55
CA LEU A 34 -1.74 23.64 -10.50
C LEU A 34 -1.41 24.11 -11.92
N GLN A 35 -0.20 24.68 -12.14
CA GLN A 35 0.20 25.14 -13.46
C GLN A 35 0.27 23.98 -14.44
N GLU A 36 -0.55 24.03 -15.48
CA GLU A 36 -0.54 23.08 -16.58
C GLU A 36 0.51 23.42 -17.64
N LEU A 37 0.88 22.40 -18.41
CA LEU A 37 1.75 22.56 -19.58
C LEU A 37 0.98 23.33 -20.67
N ASP A 38 1.56 24.46 -21.11
CA ASP A 38 1.14 25.11 -22.36
C ASP A 38 1.98 24.53 -23.50
N PRO A 39 1.41 23.68 -24.36
CA PRO A 39 2.15 23.03 -25.45
C PRO A 39 2.70 24.02 -26.49
N THR A 40 2.15 25.26 -26.55
CA THR A 40 2.63 26.29 -27.48
C THR A 40 3.98 26.86 -27.06
N THR A 41 4.40 26.65 -25.81
CA THR A 41 5.69 27.11 -25.29
C THR A 41 6.84 26.15 -25.59
N LEU A 42 6.52 24.95 -26.09
CA LEU A 42 7.52 23.93 -26.42
C LEU A 42 8.24 24.29 -27.74
N ALA A 43 9.57 24.21 -27.73
CA ALA A 43 10.34 24.27 -28.98
C ALA A 43 9.99 23.06 -29.89
N PRO A 44 10.19 23.13 -31.21
CA PRO A 44 9.82 22.04 -32.14
C PRO A 44 10.41 20.68 -31.76
N GLU A 45 11.63 20.64 -31.23
CA GLU A 45 12.29 19.43 -30.76
C GLU A 45 11.67 18.89 -29.48
N GLU A 46 11.38 19.76 -28.51
CA GLU A 46 10.69 19.43 -27.27
C GLU A 46 9.28 18.92 -27.56
N ALA A 47 8.56 19.55 -28.51
CA ALA A 47 7.21 19.14 -28.91
C ALA A 47 7.15 17.70 -29.42
N THR A 48 8.17 17.21 -30.12
CA THR A 48 8.21 15.82 -30.59
C THR A 48 8.18 14.80 -29.43
N LEU A 49 8.80 15.15 -28.31
CA LEU A 49 8.92 14.29 -27.13
C LEU A 49 7.81 14.51 -26.10
N LEU A 50 7.29 15.73 -26.00
CA LEU A 50 6.53 16.20 -24.84
C LEU A 50 5.10 16.61 -25.15
N ASN A 51 4.65 16.57 -26.43
CA ASN A 51 3.29 16.88 -26.81
C ASN A 51 2.28 15.90 -26.23
N PHE A 52 1.07 16.42 -26.00
CA PHE A 52 -0.10 15.63 -25.66
C PHE A 52 -0.47 14.62 -26.75
N SER A 53 -1.13 13.54 -26.37
CA SER A 53 -1.75 12.64 -27.34
C SER A 53 -3.03 13.26 -27.85
N ASN A 54 -3.19 13.37 -29.17
CA ASN A 54 -4.51 13.47 -29.75
C ASN A 54 -5.21 12.13 -29.53
N SER A 55 -6.49 12.12 -29.17
CA SER A 55 -7.31 10.95 -28.78
C SER A 55 -7.36 9.79 -29.79
N SER A 56 -6.76 9.92 -30.96
CA SER A 56 -6.46 8.85 -31.89
C SER A 56 -4.99 8.49 -31.77
N LEU A 57 -4.69 7.29 -31.24
CA LEU A 57 -3.35 6.69 -31.35
C LEU A 57 -2.87 6.86 -32.80
N PRO A 58 -1.63 7.37 -33.03
CA PRO A 58 -1.08 7.35 -34.37
C PRO A 58 -1.04 5.88 -34.83
N THR A 59 -1.79 5.55 -35.83
CA THR A 59 -1.84 4.22 -36.47
C THR A 59 -0.48 3.77 -37.02
N THR A 60 0.55 4.58 -36.89
CA THR A 60 1.90 4.37 -37.39
C THR A 60 2.88 3.72 -36.40
N LEU A 61 2.59 3.71 -35.09
CA LEU A 61 3.38 2.92 -34.14
C LEU A 61 2.89 1.48 -34.18
N LYS A 62 3.61 0.61 -34.90
CA LYS A 62 3.42 -0.85 -34.78
C LYS A 62 3.45 -1.19 -33.28
N PRO A 63 2.51 -2.03 -32.78
CA PRO A 63 2.53 -2.47 -31.40
C PRO A 63 3.92 -3.03 -31.06
N GLN A 64 4.67 -2.33 -30.24
CA GLN A 64 5.97 -2.82 -29.81
C GLN A 64 5.75 -4.04 -28.93
N ARG A 65 6.52 -5.10 -29.18
CA ARG A 65 6.47 -6.33 -28.39
C ARG A 65 6.88 -6.08 -26.93
N CYS A 66 7.79 -5.15 -26.72
CA CYS A 66 8.29 -4.77 -25.40
C CYS A 66 8.39 -3.25 -25.28
N LYS A 67 8.33 -2.74 -24.07
CA LYS A 67 8.69 -1.34 -23.78
C LYS A 67 10.17 -1.12 -24.12
N VAL A 68 10.50 0.08 -24.59
CA VAL A 68 11.88 0.48 -24.91
C VAL A 68 12.72 0.38 -23.64
N PHE A 69 13.92 -0.17 -23.78
CA PHE A 69 14.76 -0.54 -22.63
C PHE A 69 16.21 -0.06 -22.85
N PRO A 70 16.98 0.24 -21.78
CA PRO A 70 18.38 0.63 -21.90
C PRO A 70 19.18 -0.34 -22.79
N GLY A 71 19.91 0.23 -23.77
CA GLY A 71 20.65 -0.52 -24.78
C GLY A 71 19.90 -0.77 -26.09
N ASP A 72 18.59 -0.46 -26.18
CA ASP A 72 17.87 -0.48 -27.45
C ASP A 72 18.28 0.72 -28.33
N PRO A 73 18.28 0.57 -29.66
CA PRO A 73 18.57 1.68 -30.57
C PRO A 73 17.61 2.88 -30.43
N THR A 74 16.40 2.63 -29.91
CA THR A 74 15.36 3.64 -29.67
C THR A 74 15.31 4.13 -28.22
N TRP A 75 16.25 3.71 -27.38
CA TRP A 75 16.38 4.26 -26.04
C TRP A 75 16.67 5.77 -26.12
N PRO A 76 15.98 6.61 -25.34
CA PRO A 76 16.19 8.04 -25.39
C PRO A 76 17.67 8.40 -25.19
N SER A 77 18.18 9.26 -26.08
CA SER A 77 19.57 9.75 -26.00
C SER A 77 19.76 10.65 -24.78
N ASP A 78 21.01 10.86 -24.35
CA ASP A 78 21.33 11.78 -23.26
C ASP A 78 20.75 13.17 -23.54
N HIS A 79 20.80 13.65 -24.78
CA HIS A 79 20.20 14.92 -25.18
C HIS A 79 18.67 14.94 -24.95
N GLN A 80 17.94 13.87 -25.24
CA GLN A 80 16.49 13.80 -24.98
C GLN A 80 16.16 13.77 -23.48
N TRP A 81 16.99 13.11 -22.67
CA TRP A 81 16.87 13.18 -21.21
C TRP A 81 17.19 14.59 -20.67
N ASP A 82 18.18 15.27 -21.25
CA ASP A 82 18.53 16.66 -20.91
C ASP A 82 17.40 17.63 -21.27
N LEU A 83 16.69 17.41 -22.38
CA LEU A 83 15.51 18.20 -22.73
C LEU A 83 14.39 18.03 -21.68
N LEU A 84 14.11 16.79 -21.25
CA LEU A 84 13.14 16.55 -20.17
C LEU A 84 13.59 17.23 -18.88
N ASN A 85 14.87 17.11 -18.52
CA ASN A 85 15.42 17.73 -17.32
C ASN A 85 15.30 19.25 -17.35
N LYS A 86 15.63 19.87 -18.47
CA LYS A 86 15.51 21.32 -18.70
C LYS A 86 14.06 21.79 -18.56
N THR A 87 13.11 21.11 -19.23
CA THR A 87 11.68 21.51 -19.21
C THR A 87 11.02 21.31 -17.86
N THR A 88 11.54 20.37 -17.04
CA THR A 88 11.12 20.15 -15.66
C THR A 88 11.95 20.95 -14.63
N ASN A 89 12.74 21.94 -15.08
CA ASN A 89 13.57 22.80 -14.22
C ASN A 89 14.56 22.02 -13.32
N GLY A 90 15.17 20.95 -13.84
CA GLY A 90 16.15 20.16 -13.11
C GLY A 90 15.55 19.10 -12.16
N ALA A 91 14.28 18.78 -12.32
CA ALA A 91 13.61 17.80 -11.46
C ALA A 91 13.93 16.33 -11.80
N LEU A 92 14.64 16.06 -12.91
CA LEU A 92 15.01 14.72 -13.32
C LEU A 92 16.23 14.22 -12.55
N ILE A 93 16.14 13.04 -11.95
CA ILE A 93 17.18 12.41 -11.14
C ILE A 93 17.62 11.11 -11.85
N LYS A 94 18.88 11.00 -12.21
CA LYS A 94 19.45 9.73 -12.68
C LYS A 94 19.64 8.80 -11.48
N THR A 95 19.14 7.58 -11.60
CA THR A 95 19.10 6.64 -10.47
C THR A 95 20.49 6.21 -10.02
N ILE A 96 20.73 6.33 -8.73
CA ILE A 96 21.81 5.69 -7.99
C ILE A 96 21.13 4.85 -6.91
N PRO A 97 21.20 3.49 -6.96
CA PRO A 97 20.57 2.66 -5.94
C PRO A 97 21.05 3.05 -4.54
N ILE A 98 20.10 3.09 -3.59
CA ILE A 98 20.38 3.57 -2.22
C ILE A 98 21.54 2.82 -1.54
N GLY A 99 21.71 1.52 -1.79
CA GLY A 99 22.80 0.73 -1.25
C GLY A 99 24.16 0.91 -1.93
N ALA A 100 24.27 1.70 -3.01
CA ALA A 100 25.50 1.83 -3.80
C ALA A 100 26.73 2.27 -2.98
N ALA A 101 26.51 3.09 -1.94
CA ALA A 101 27.58 3.54 -1.04
C ALA A 101 28.25 2.39 -0.25
N CYS A 102 27.64 1.20 -0.21
CA CYS A 102 28.19 0.03 0.51
C CYS A 102 29.07 -0.88 -0.36
N PHE A 103 29.28 -0.57 -1.63
CA PHE A 103 30.00 -1.42 -2.55
C PHE A 103 31.32 -0.75 -3.02
N PRO A 104 32.38 -1.54 -3.22
CA PRO A 104 33.64 -1.00 -3.76
C PRO A 104 33.43 -0.28 -5.09
N GLY A 105 34.04 0.89 -5.26
CA GLY A 105 33.97 1.69 -6.49
C GLY A 105 33.88 3.19 -6.22
N PRO A 106 33.60 4.00 -7.25
CA PRO A 106 33.57 5.46 -7.15
C PRO A 106 32.51 6.03 -6.20
N LEU A 107 31.47 5.25 -5.87
CA LEU A 107 30.36 5.64 -4.99
C LEU A 107 30.54 5.14 -3.55
N TYR A 108 31.63 4.40 -3.25
CA TYR A 108 31.88 3.88 -1.92
C TYR A 108 32.04 5.00 -0.89
N ASP A 109 31.26 4.91 0.19
CA ASP A 109 31.31 5.81 1.33
C ASP A 109 30.98 5.02 2.59
N ALA A 110 31.96 4.76 3.42
CA ALA A 110 31.81 3.94 4.63
C ALA A 110 30.86 4.57 5.65
N ALA A 111 30.87 5.88 5.82
CA ALA A 111 30.00 6.59 6.75
C ALA A 111 28.53 6.55 6.27
N LYS A 112 28.30 6.83 5.00
CA LYS A 112 27.00 6.73 4.36
C LYS A 112 26.48 5.30 4.37
N CYS A 113 27.31 4.30 4.12
CA CYS A 113 26.94 2.89 4.20
C CYS A 113 26.51 2.52 5.61
N SER A 114 27.27 2.90 6.64
CA SER A 114 26.91 2.64 8.04
C SER A 114 25.57 3.27 8.41
N TYR A 115 25.31 4.49 7.97
CA TYR A 115 24.01 5.13 8.16
C TYR A 115 22.89 4.36 7.45
N ILE A 116 23.05 4.00 6.19
CA ILE A 116 22.05 3.25 5.40
C ILE A 116 21.74 1.91 6.08
N VAL A 117 22.77 1.16 6.52
CA VAL A 117 22.59 -0.11 7.23
C VAL A 117 21.79 0.08 8.52
N SER A 118 22.12 1.10 9.32
CA SER A 118 21.43 1.39 10.58
C SER A 118 19.98 1.80 10.38
N GLN A 119 19.64 2.42 9.24
CA GLN A 119 18.30 2.90 8.92
C GLN A 119 17.53 1.99 7.95
N TRP A 120 18.08 0.84 7.55
CA TRP A 120 17.49 0.00 6.51
C TRP A 120 16.05 -0.45 6.81
N GLY A 121 15.72 -0.69 8.09
CA GLY A 121 14.37 -1.01 8.54
C GLY A 121 13.46 0.21 8.77
N ASN A 122 13.94 1.42 8.51
CA ASN A 122 13.19 2.67 8.70
C ASN A 122 12.53 3.12 7.39
N SER A 123 11.21 3.25 7.38
CA SER A 123 10.44 3.69 6.21
C SER A 123 10.88 5.05 5.66
N SER A 124 11.34 5.96 6.52
CA SER A 124 11.81 7.29 6.11
C SER A 124 13.03 7.21 5.18
N LEU A 125 13.91 6.23 5.34
CA LEU A 125 15.05 6.02 4.45
C LEU A 125 14.59 5.72 3.02
N HIS A 126 13.67 4.77 2.85
CA HIS A 126 13.19 4.34 1.54
C HIS A 126 12.24 5.35 0.90
N MET A 127 11.43 6.02 1.71
CA MET A 127 10.49 7.03 1.27
C MET A 127 11.18 8.26 0.69
N SER A 128 12.23 8.73 1.36
CA SER A 128 13.01 9.91 0.95
C SER A 128 13.94 9.68 -0.24
N ASP A 129 14.18 8.42 -0.62
CA ASP A 129 14.90 8.08 -1.84
C ASP A 129 13.93 8.01 -3.03
N PRO A 130 14.25 8.66 -4.18
CA PRO A 130 13.34 8.74 -5.32
C PRO A 130 13.02 7.39 -5.97
N THR A 131 13.80 6.35 -5.73
CA THR A 131 13.76 5.08 -6.47
C THR A 131 13.70 3.84 -5.60
N SER A 132 13.97 3.97 -4.30
CA SER A 132 13.85 2.86 -3.34
C SER A 132 12.38 2.56 -3.01
N MET A 133 12.09 1.32 -2.65
CA MET A 133 10.76 0.89 -2.17
C MET A 133 10.87 0.17 -0.83
N MET A 134 9.75 0.06 -0.09
CA MET A 134 9.70 -0.55 1.23
C MET A 134 9.95 -2.06 1.20
N SER A 135 9.71 -2.70 0.04
CA SER A 135 10.00 -4.11 -0.21
C SER A 135 11.09 -4.27 -1.27
N PRO A 136 12.39 -4.09 -0.93
CA PRO A 136 13.50 -4.09 -1.89
C PRO A 136 13.69 -5.44 -2.60
N LEU A 137 13.08 -6.52 -2.09
CA LEU A 137 13.01 -7.82 -2.76
C LEU A 137 12.60 -7.67 -4.23
N PHE A 138 11.59 -6.84 -4.51
CA PHE A 138 11.04 -6.69 -5.85
C PHE A 138 11.93 -5.85 -6.79
N GLN A 139 13.00 -5.26 -6.29
CA GLN A 139 14.06 -4.64 -7.10
C GLN A 139 15.14 -5.65 -7.53
N GLY A 140 14.94 -6.95 -7.23
CA GLY A 140 15.82 -8.04 -7.64
C GLY A 140 17.03 -8.27 -6.72
N ARG A 141 17.05 -7.66 -5.53
CA ARG A 141 18.15 -7.79 -4.54
C ARG A 141 19.53 -7.40 -5.11
N THR A 142 19.57 -6.47 -6.05
CA THR A 142 20.74 -6.22 -6.91
C THR A 142 21.73 -5.20 -6.32
N CYS A 143 21.32 -4.41 -5.33
CA CYS A 143 22.17 -3.40 -4.67
C CYS A 143 21.69 -3.14 -3.24
N GLN A 144 21.54 -4.19 -2.46
CA GLN A 144 21.27 -4.10 -1.01
C GLN A 144 22.61 -4.15 -0.25
N PRO A 145 22.74 -3.45 0.88
CA PRO A 145 23.96 -3.54 1.68
C PRO A 145 24.35 -5.00 1.95
N PRO A 146 25.61 -5.40 1.77
CA PRO A 146 26.05 -6.79 1.92
C PRO A 146 25.76 -7.41 3.31
N SER A 147 25.74 -6.58 4.36
CA SER A 147 25.38 -7.00 5.72
C SER A 147 23.89 -7.29 5.90
N ILE A 148 23.03 -6.74 5.03
CA ILE A 148 21.56 -6.97 5.02
C ILE A 148 21.21 -8.15 4.13
N SER A 149 21.85 -8.24 2.96
CA SER A 149 21.62 -9.33 2.00
C SER A 149 22.93 -9.80 1.38
N PRO A 150 23.52 -10.89 1.88
CA PRO A 150 24.75 -11.47 1.33
C PRO A 150 24.62 -11.91 -0.14
N ALA A 151 23.39 -12.13 -0.63
CA ALA A 151 23.11 -12.63 -1.97
C ALA A 151 23.44 -11.66 -3.12
N SER A 152 23.91 -10.44 -2.84
CA SER A 152 24.30 -9.45 -3.87
C SER A 152 25.63 -9.77 -4.57
N ASN A 153 26.29 -10.90 -4.27
CA ASN A 153 27.57 -11.33 -4.85
C ASN A 153 28.66 -10.22 -4.86
N GLY A 154 28.60 -9.29 -3.91
CA GLY A 154 29.57 -8.18 -3.82
C GLY A 154 29.46 -7.11 -4.93
N THR A 155 28.40 -7.13 -5.72
CA THR A 155 28.18 -6.13 -6.81
C THR A 155 26.89 -5.35 -6.61
N CYS A 156 26.91 -4.08 -7.02
CA CYS A 156 25.72 -3.23 -7.06
C CYS A 156 25.35 -2.95 -8.52
N THR A 157 24.13 -3.32 -8.90
CA THR A 157 23.57 -3.00 -10.21
C THR A 157 22.19 -2.36 -10.06
N ILE A 158 21.74 -1.65 -11.09
CA ILE A 158 20.42 -0.98 -11.09
C ILE A 158 19.27 -2.00 -10.89
N GLY A 159 19.34 -3.17 -11.52
CA GLY A 159 18.28 -4.17 -11.38
C GLY A 159 16.87 -3.63 -11.66
N GLY A 160 15.93 -3.86 -10.74
CA GLY A 160 14.55 -3.40 -10.83
C GLY A 160 14.32 -1.95 -10.39
N TYR A 161 15.36 -1.18 -10.12
CA TYR A 161 15.23 0.28 -9.97
C TYR A 161 14.87 0.94 -11.31
N PRO A 162 14.08 2.03 -11.35
CA PRO A 162 13.88 2.81 -12.56
C PRO A 162 15.21 3.45 -13.02
N ALA A 163 15.36 3.70 -14.31
CA ALA A 163 16.57 4.35 -14.84
C ALA A 163 16.69 5.82 -14.40
N TYR A 164 15.54 6.49 -14.33
CA TYR A 164 15.40 7.87 -13.89
C TYR A 164 14.17 8.05 -13.02
N ALA A 165 14.20 9.02 -12.11
CA ALA A 165 13.04 9.50 -11.36
C ALA A 165 12.81 10.98 -11.60
N LEU A 166 11.57 11.39 -11.76
CA LEU A 166 11.13 12.77 -11.87
C LEU A 166 10.51 13.19 -10.52
N ASN A 167 11.18 14.08 -9.81
CA ASN A 167 10.67 14.66 -8.55
C ASN A 167 9.57 15.68 -8.87
N ALA A 168 8.35 15.19 -9.01
CA ALA A 168 7.21 16.00 -9.43
C ALA A 168 6.71 16.89 -8.29
N SER A 169 6.72 18.19 -8.53
CA SER A 169 6.19 19.22 -7.61
C SER A 169 5.04 20.03 -8.21
N ARG A 170 4.74 19.82 -9.49
CA ARG A 170 3.71 20.54 -10.26
C ARG A 170 2.98 19.56 -11.19
N VAL A 171 1.76 19.94 -11.58
CA VAL A 171 1.00 19.24 -12.63
C VAL A 171 1.79 19.17 -13.94
N THR A 172 2.43 20.28 -14.34
CA THR A 172 3.31 20.34 -15.52
C THR A 172 4.40 19.28 -15.53
N ASP A 173 5.07 19.03 -14.38
CA ASP A 173 6.13 18.02 -14.30
C ASP A 173 5.60 16.62 -14.60
N ILE A 174 4.41 16.32 -14.08
CA ILE A 174 3.72 15.04 -14.30
C ILE A 174 3.28 14.91 -15.77
N GLN A 175 2.72 15.96 -16.36
CA GLN A 175 2.32 15.98 -17.76
C GLN A 175 3.52 15.73 -18.69
N LEU A 176 4.65 16.40 -18.44
CA LEU A 176 5.91 16.21 -19.18
C LEU A 176 6.42 14.77 -19.04
N GLY A 177 6.44 14.20 -17.82
CA GLY A 177 6.89 12.83 -17.57
C GLY A 177 6.02 11.78 -18.26
N VAL A 178 4.68 11.91 -18.19
CA VAL A 178 3.72 11.03 -18.86
C VAL A 178 3.89 11.12 -20.38
N ASN A 179 3.94 12.33 -20.93
CA ASN A 179 4.10 12.56 -22.36
C ASN A 179 5.43 11.99 -22.89
N PHE A 180 6.52 12.23 -22.17
CA PHE A 180 7.82 11.69 -22.51
C PHE A 180 7.82 10.15 -22.55
N ALA A 181 7.30 9.50 -21.50
CA ALA A 181 7.26 8.04 -21.45
C ALA A 181 6.38 7.44 -22.55
N ARG A 182 5.20 8.06 -22.82
CA ARG A 182 4.30 7.64 -23.90
C ARG A 182 4.96 7.78 -25.26
N ASN A 183 5.53 8.96 -25.55
CA ASN A 183 6.06 9.28 -26.88
C ASN A 183 7.36 8.54 -27.21
N THR A 184 8.16 8.20 -26.20
CA THR A 184 9.39 7.41 -26.37
C THR A 184 9.18 5.90 -26.24
N GLY A 185 8.00 5.46 -25.73
CA GLY A 185 7.68 4.05 -25.56
C GLY A 185 8.41 3.37 -24.40
N ILE A 186 9.08 4.12 -23.52
CA ILE A 186 9.71 3.57 -22.32
C ILE A 186 8.67 3.18 -21.28
N ARG A 187 9.07 2.36 -20.32
CA ARG A 187 8.23 2.00 -19.17
C ARG A 187 8.04 3.22 -18.27
N LEU A 188 6.79 3.42 -17.80
CA LEU A 188 6.44 4.42 -16.80
C LEU A 188 6.08 3.73 -15.48
N VAL A 189 6.54 4.30 -14.36
CA VAL A 189 6.23 3.85 -13.00
C VAL A 189 5.84 5.06 -12.16
N ILE A 190 4.93 4.88 -11.22
CA ILE A 190 4.54 5.92 -10.27
C ILE A 190 4.98 5.49 -8.87
N LYS A 191 5.79 6.31 -8.23
CA LYS A 191 6.18 6.12 -6.83
C LYS A 191 5.62 7.26 -5.97
N ASN A 192 4.88 6.91 -4.93
CA ASN A 192 4.54 7.82 -3.85
C ASN A 192 5.53 7.66 -2.70
N THR A 193 5.19 6.94 -1.65
CA THR A 193 6.10 6.56 -0.55
C THR A 193 6.83 5.24 -0.80
N GLY A 194 6.29 4.37 -1.65
CA GLY A 194 6.86 3.06 -1.97
C GLY A 194 6.42 1.92 -1.03
N HIS A 195 5.32 2.09 -0.32
CA HIS A 195 4.78 1.11 0.64
C HIS A 195 4.11 -0.12 0.01
N ASP A 196 4.01 -0.21 -1.31
CA ASP A 196 3.33 -1.34 -1.94
C ASP A 196 4.06 -2.69 -1.68
N PHE A 197 3.26 -3.75 -1.50
CA PHE A 197 3.77 -5.11 -1.22
C PHE A 197 4.02 -5.95 -2.49
N SER A 198 3.91 -5.33 -3.68
CA SER A 198 3.95 -6.07 -4.95
C SER A 198 5.02 -5.58 -5.93
N GLY A 199 5.83 -4.57 -5.54
CA GLY A 199 6.86 -3.99 -6.40
C GLY A 199 6.33 -2.99 -7.43
N LYS A 200 5.13 -2.44 -7.25
CA LYS A 200 4.49 -1.51 -8.21
C LYS A 200 5.20 -0.17 -8.34
N SER A 201 5.96 0.22 -7.30
CA SER A 201 6.70 1.48 -7.24
C SER A 201 8.07 1.46 -7.92
N GLY A 202 8.45 0.37 -8.59
CA GLY A 202 9.73 0.20 -9.27
C GLY A 202 9.62 -0.45 -10.63
N GLY A 203 10.73 -0.49 -11.37
CA GLY A 203 10.77 -1.17 -12.67
C GLY A 203 12.03 -0.89 -13.47
N ALA A 204 12.70 -1.94 -13.90
CA ALA A 204 13.90 -1.84 -14.73
C ALA A 204 13.65 -1.02 -16.00
N GLY A 205 14.55 -0.11 -16.33
CA GLY A 205 14.47 0.74 -17.53
C GLY A 205 13.30 1.73 -17.54
N ALA A 206 12.66 2.00 -16.39
CA ALA A 206 11.54 2.92 -16.32
C ALA A 206 11.97 4.38 -16.07
N LEU A 207 11.09 5.31 -16.46
CA LEU A 207 10.97 6.61 -15.83
C LEU A 207 9.99 6.49 -14.66
N SER A 208 10.38 6.89 -13.45
CA SER A 208 9.49 6.94 -12.29
C SER A 208 9.01 8.37 -12.06
N ILE A 209 7.71 8.61 -11.98
CA ILE A 209 7.16 9.87 -11.48
C ILE A 209 7.02 9.73 -9.97
N TRP A 210 7.79 10.54 -9.22
CA TRP A 210 7.81 10.54 -7.76
C TRP A 210 6.91 11.64 -7.22
N THR A 211 5.74 11.24 -6.70
CA THR A 211 4.68 12.17 -6.27
C THR A 211 4.74 12.53 -4.78
N HIS A 212 5.74 12.01 -4.06
CA HIS A 212 5.88 12.15 -2.61
C HIS A 212 5.82 13.59 -2.10
N TYR A 213 6.31 14.55 -2.87
CA TYR A 213 6.35 15.96 -2.48
C TYR A 213 5.14 16.80 -2.89
N LEU A 214 4.07 16.19 -3.36
CA LEU A 214 2.77 16.84 -3.46
C LEU A 214 2.10 16.84 -2.07
N LYS A 215 2.48 17.81 -1.20
CA LYS A 215 2.23 17.79 0.25
C LYS A 215 1.18 18.77 0.75
N ASP A 216 0.59 19.57 -0.15
CA ASP A 216 -0.38 20.58 0.27
C ASP A 216 -1.62 19.94 0.91
N ILE A 217 -2.13 20.60 1.96
CA ILE A 217 -3.36 20.21 2.65
C ILE A 217 -4.19 21.48 2.81
N GLU A 218 -5.39 21.47 2.23
CA GLU A 218 -6.36 22.56 2.33
C GLU A 218 -7.60 22.07 3.08
N TYR A 219 -7.95 22.73 4.17
CA TYR A 219 -9.20 22.51 4.89
C TYR A 219 -10.33 23.27 4.22
N ILE A 220 -11.44 22.60 3.91
CA ILE A 220 -12.66 23.15 3.32
C ILE A 220 -13.79 22.94 4.33
N PRO A 221 -14.15 23.97 5.13
CA PRO A 221 -15.17 23.84 6.19
C PRO A 221 -16.55 23.46 5.67
N GLU A 222 -16.92 23.98 4.49
CA GLU A 222 -18.20 23.78 3.85
C GLU A 222 -18.01 23.34 2.39
N PHE A 223 -17.51 22.11 2.21
CA PHE A 223 -17.49 21.52 0.88
C PHE A 223 -18.92 21.26 0.41
N ARG A 224 -19.23 21.60 -0.84
CA ARG A 224 -20.51 21.38 -1.48
C ARG A 224 -20.33 20.54 -2.73
N GLY A 225 -20.72 19.27 -2.63
CA GLY A 225 -20.71 18.35 -3.77
C GLY A 225 -21.86 18.64 -4.74
N GLU A 226 -21.63 18.34 -6.00
CA GLU A 226 -22.63 18.50 -7.05
C GLU A 226 -23.69 17.38 -7.03
N GLY A 227 -24.90 17.72 -7.45
CA GLY A 227 -26.04 16.79 -7.57
C GLY A 227 -26.82 16.57 -6.25
N GLU A 228 -27.99 15.93 -6.35
CA GLU A 228 -28.92 15.73 -5.23
C GLU A 228 -28.34 14.90 -4.07
N LYS A 229 -27.37 14.03 -4.37
CA LYS A 229 -26.66 13.17 -3.40
C LYS A 229 -25.24 13.66 -3.10
N GLY A 230 -24.90 14.88 -3.52
CA GLY A 230 -23.58 15.48 -3.28
C GLY A 230 -23.29 15.58 -1.78
N TYR A 231 -22.06 15.25 -1.39
CA TYR A 231 -21.60 15.44 -0.01
C TYR A 231 -21.59 16.94 0.35
N ASN A 232 -22.15 17.28 1.50
CA ASN A 232 -22.10 18.62 2.06
C ASN A 232 -21.55 18.53 3.49
N GLY A 233 -20.43 19.19 3.76
CA GLY A 233 -19.77 19.15 5.07
C GLY A 233 -18.28 19.43 5.00
N PRO A 234 -17.54 19.26 6.10
CA PRO A 234 -16.12 19.51 6.15
C PRO A 234 -15.34 18.51 5.30
N ALA A 235 -14.33 18.98 4.59
CA ALA A 235 -13.48 18.18 3.73
C ALA A 235 -12.02 18.65 3.78
N PHE A 236 -11.11 17.78 3.37
CA PHE A 236 -9.71 18.14 3.12
C PHE A 236 -9.36 17.85 1.67
N LYS A 237 -8.81 18.85 0.97
CA LYS A 237 -8.16 18.67 -0.32
C LYS A 237 -6.67 18.54 -0.08
N SER A 238 -6.10 17.41 -0.47
CA SER A 238 -4.71 17.09 -0.18
C SER A 238 -3.98 16.65 -1.42
N GLY A 239 -2.72 17.04 -1.55
CA GLY A 239 -1.81 16.49 -2.54
C GLY A 239 -1.64 14.99 -2.36
N SER A 240 -1.45 14.25 -3.46
CA SER A 240 -1.39 12.79 -3.41
C SER A 240 -0.18 12.24 -2.64
N GLY A 241 0.84 13.06 -2.36
CA GLY A 241 2.00 12.70 -1.52
C GLY A 241 1.76 12.77 -0.02
N VAL A 242 0.60 13.25 0.42
CA VAL A 242 0.26 13.39 1.84
C VAL A 242 0.13 12.02 2.50
N GLN A 243 0.78 11.87 3.65
CA GLN A 243 0.86 10.65 4.45
C GLN A 243 -0.17 10.65 5.60
N ALA A 244 -0.35 9.49 6.23
CA ALA A 244 -1.31 9.33 7.32
C ALA A 244 -1.09 10.34 8.46
N TRP A 245 0.14 10.45 8.96
CA TRP A 245 0.45 11.36 10.08
C TRP A 245 0.18 12.82 9.73
N GLU A 246 0.45 13.24 8.47
CA GLU A 246 0.27 14.63 8.03
C GLU A 246 -1.21 15.04 8.02
N ILE A 247 -2.06 14.19 7.42
CA ILE A 247 -3.49 14.51 7.32
C ILE A 247 -4.21 14.36 8.67
N TYR A 248 -3.79 13.40 9.52
CA TYR A 248 -4.39 13.25 10.85
C TYR A 248 -4.08 14.43 11.77
N GLU A 249 -2.85 14.96 11.72
CA GLU A 249 -2.49 16.18 12.46
C GLU A 249 -3.28 17.39 11.96
N ALA A 250 -3.38 17.56 10.63
CA ALA A 250 -4.16 18.65 10.04
C ALA A 250 -5.66 18.56 10.42
N ALA A 251 -6.25 17.37 10.37
CA ALA A 251 -7.65 17.16 10.74
C ALA A 251 -7.89 17.40 12.24
N SER A 252 -6.99 16.92 13.09
CA SER A 252 -7.09 17.08 14.55
C SER A 252 -7.02 18.55 15.00
N GLN A 253 -6.29 19.42 14.28
CA GLN A 253 -6.24 20.85 14.54
C GLN A 253 -7.60 21.53 14.37
N GLU A 254 -8.44 20.97 13.50
CA GLU A 254 -9.80 21.45 13.24
C GLU A 254 -10.88 20.68 14.07
N GLY A 255 -10.45 19.80 15.00
CA GLY A 255 -11.37 18.96 15.77
C GLY A 255 -12.05 17.89 14.93
N LEU A 256 -11.39 17.47 13.85
CA LEU A 256 -11.90 16.52 12.86
C LEU A 256 -11.01 15.28 12.74
N VAL A 257 -11.54 14.26 12.08
CA VAL A 257 -10.83 13.06 11.68
C VAL A 257 -11.14 12.71 10.22
N VAL A 258 -10.17 12.14 9.53
CA VAL A 258 -10.33 11.54 8.19
C VAL A 258 -10.09 10.04 8.26
N VAL A 259 -10.65 9.29 7.31
CA VAL A 259 -10.47 7.84 7.22
C VAL A 259 -9.16 7.52 6.50
N GLY A 260 -8.23 6.92 7.21
CA GLY A 260 -6.92 6.50 6.70
C GLY A 260 -6.37 5.31 7.50
N GLY A 261 -5.21 4.80 7.13
CA GLY A 261 -4.61 3.59 7.71
C GLY A 261 -3.87 3.81 9.03
N GLU A 262 -3.40 2.71 9.60
CA GLU A 262 -2.59 2.72 10.82
C GLU A 262 -1.14 3.13 10.58
N GLY A 263 -0.60 2.86 9.39
CA GLY A 263 0.79 3.11 9.05
C GLY A 263 1.12 4.60 8.90
N ARG A 264 2.08 5.10 9.71
CA ARG A 264 2.42 6.53 9.77
C ARG A 264 2.88 7.11 8.44
N THR A 265 3.72 6.37 7.74
CA THR A 265 4.41 6.84 6.52
C THR A 265 3.72 6.41 5.24
N VAL A 266 2.58 5.73 5.33
CA VAL A 266 1.77 5.36 4.16
C VAL A 266 1.22 6.63 3.50
N GLY A 267 1.37 6.75 2.18
CA GLY A 267 0.78 7.82 1.38
C GLY A 267 -0.72 7.63 1.24
N VAL A 268 -1.47 8.00 2.28
CA VAL A 268 -2.92 7.72 2.37
C VAL A 268 -3.73 8.45 1.32
N MET A 269 -3.24 9.59 0.81
CA MET A 269 -3.87 10.34 -0.28
C MET A 269 -3.36 9.92 -1.67
N GLY A 270 -2.53 8.86 -1.72
CA GLY A 270 -2.02 8.26 -2.96
C GLY A 270 -2.47 6.82 -3.13
N GLY A 271 -1.52 5.88 -3.25
CA GLY A 271 -1.80 4.48 -3.56
C GLY A 271 -2.77 3.78 -2.62
N TYR A 272 -2.78 4.13 -1.33
CA TYR A 272 -3.68 3.59 -0.33
C TYR A 272 -5.16 3.84 -0.68
N ILE A 273 -5.56 5.10 -0.81
CA ILE A 273 -6.97 5.46 -1.05
C ILE A 273 -7.45 4.98 -2.43
N LEU A 274 -6.57 4.98 -3.43
CA LEU A 274 -6.89 4.53 -4.78
C LEU A 274 -7.15 3.01 -4.83
N GLY A 275 -6.62 2.25 -3.88
CA GLY A 275 -6.79 0.79 -3.77
C GLY A 275 -7.89 0.34 -2.81
N GLY A 276 -8.66 1.27 -2.28
CA GLY A 276 -9.69 1.01 -1.26
C GLY A 276 -9.27 1.54 0.10
N GLY A 277 -8.23 0.98 0.70
CA GLY A 277 -7.67 1.41 1.99
C GLY A 277 -8.54 1.10 3.20
N HIS A 278 -8.12 0.17 4.07
CA HIS A 278 -8.80 -0.09 5.34
C HIS A 278 -8.26 0.80 6.48
N SER A 279 -9.05 1.02 7.50
CA SER A 279 -8.82 1.99 8.58
C SER A 279 -9.26 1.41 9.92
N PRO A 280 -8.66 1.86 11.03
CA PRO A 280 -9.21 1.62 12.37
C PRO A 280 -10.65 2.12 12.55
N LEU A 281 -11.12 2.98 11.65
CA LEU A 281 -12.49 3.50 11.61
C LEU A 281 -13.40 2.76 10.61
N SER A 282 -12.91 1.72 9.92
CA SER A 282 -13.66 1.09 8.83
C SER A 282 -14.96 0.44 9.26
N SER A 283 -15.09 -0.03 10.51
CA SER A 283 -16.35 -0.60 11.00
C SER A 283 -17.45 0.46 11.18
N ILE A 284 -17.11 1.74 11.24
CA ILE A 284 -18.07 2.85 11.42
C ILE A 284 -18.14 3.79 10.21
N HIS A 285 -17.10 3.82 9.37
CA HIS A 285 -17.02 4.73 8.23
C HIS A 285 -16.69 4.04 6.88
N GLY A 286 -16.54 2.71 6.83
CA GLY A 286 -16.19 2.01 5.58
C GLY A 286 -14.72 2.13 5.20
N MET A 287 -14.44 2.10 3.90
CA MET A 287 -13.09 2.13 3.33
C MET A 287 -12.62 3.57 3.06
N GLY A 288 -11.32 3.82 3.01
CA GLY A 288 -10.78 5.14 2.66
C GLY A 288 -11.34 5.70 1.35
N ALA A 289 -11.45 4.87 0.32
CA ALA A 289 -12.01 5.25 -0.98
C ALA A 289 -13.49 5.69 -0.93
N ASP A 290 -14.25 5.32 0.09
CA ASP A 290 -15.67 5.70 0.27
C ASP A 290 -15.82 7.20 0.59
N HIS A 291 -14.71 7.84 0.92
CA HIS A 291 -14.69 9.24 1.33
C HIS A 291 -14.18 10.19 0.25
N ILE A 292 -13.77 9.67 -0.90
CA ILE A 292 -13.36 10.51 -2.02
C ILE A 292 -14.58 11.27 -2.56
N VAL A 293 -14.44 12.59 -2.69
CA VAL A 293 -15.46 13.46 -3.30
C VAL A 293 -14.97 14.14 -4.58
N SER A 294 -13.64 14.23 -4.78
CA SER A 294 -13.04 14.76 -5.99
C SER A 294 -11.60 14.26 -6.13
N LEU A 295 -11.15 14.09 -7.36
CA LEU A 295 -9.78 13.73 -7.75
C LEU A 295 -9.29 14.67 -8.83
N SER A 296 -8.03 15.09 -8.74
CA SER A 296 -7.32 15.76 -9.83
C SER A 296 -6.30 14.80 -10.42
N VAL A 297 -6.30 14.61 -11.73
CA VAL A 297 -5.62 13.48 -12.40
C VAL A 297 -4.95 13.92 -13.69
N VAL A 298 -3.70 13.50 -13.92
CA VAL A 298 -3.07 13.52 -15.25
C VAL A 298 -3.30 12.18 -15.93
N LEU A 299 -4.03 12.19 -17.04
CA LEU A 299 -4.38 10.99 -17.81
C LEU A 299 -3.20 10.45 -18.64
N PRO A 300 -3.29 9.23 -19.20
CA PRO A 300 -2.30 8.69 -20.14
C PRO A 300 -2.07 9.57 -21.38
N SER A 301 -3.07 10.36 -21.79
CA SER A 301 -2.98 11.37 -22.84
C SER A 301 -2.11 12.58 -22.48
N GLY A 302 -1.76 12.76 -21.20
CA GLY A 302 -1.12 13.95 -20.64
C GLY A 302 -2.08 15.03 -20.16
N HIS A 303 -3.36 14.96 -20.52
CA HIS A 303 -4.34 15.96 -20.10
C HIS A 303 -4.63 15.87 -18.60
N TYR A 304 -4.75 17.04 -17.97
CA TYR A 304 -5.12 17.19 -16.58
C TYR A 304 -6.62 17.39 -16.46
N ILE A 305 -7.27 16.64 -15.61
CA ILE A 305 -8.71 16.69 -15.41
C ILE A 305 -9.07 16.68 -13.93
N THR A 306 -10.28 17.17 -13.63
CA THR A 306 -10.97 16.90 -12.37
C THR A 306 -12.00 15.80 -12.60
N ALA A 307 -12.02 14.80 -11.71
CA ALA A 307 -12.99 13.72 -11.70
C ALA A 307 -13.82 13.76 -10.42
N THR A 308 -15.13 13.76 -10.55
CA THR A 308 -16.13 13.79 -9.47
C THR A 308 -17.24 12.78 -9.75
N PRO A 309 -18.18 12.55 -8.84
CA PRO A 309 -19.36 11.72 -9.12
C PRO A 309 -20.20 12.18 -10.31
N THR A 310 -20.08 13.44 -10.75
CA THR A 310 -20.87 14.04 -11.84
C THR A 310 -20.05 14.43 -13.07
N GLN A 311 -18.71 14.49 -12.93
CA GLN A 311 -17.80 14.88 -14.00
C GLN A 311 -16.69 13.83 -14.16
N ASN A 312 -16.43 13.36 -15.38
CA ASN A 312 -15.44 12.29 -15.64
C ASN A 312 -15.70 11.07 -14.75
N HIS A 313 -16.96 10.68 -14.63
CA HIS A 313 -17.46 9.71 -13.66
C HIS A 313 -16.75 8.36 -13.73
N ASP A 314 -16.46 7.82 -14.93
CA ASP A 314 -15.80 6.52 -15.06
C ASP A 314 -14.34 6.54 -14.53
N ILE A 315 -13.65 7.69 -14.68
CA ILE A 315 -12.32 7.89 -14.08
C ILE A 315 -12.44 8.02 -12.56
N PHE A 316 -13.42 8.79 -12.07
CA PHE A 316 -13.72 8.92 -10.64
C PHE A 316 -13.98 7.56 -10.01
N TRP A 317 -14.91 6.79 -10.58
CA TRP A 317 -15.30 5.46 -10.13
C TRP A 317 -14.10 4.51 -10.13
N SER A 318 -13.31 4.49 -11.21
CA SER A 318 -12.18 3.58 -11.37
C SER A 318 -11.03 3.89 -10.40
N LEU A 319 -10.75 5.16 -10.13
CA LEU A 319 -9.71 5.57 -9.18
C LEU A 319 -10.17 5.49 -7.72
N SER A 320 -11.47 5.31 -7.46
CA SER A 320 -12.01 5.09 -6.13
C SER A 320 -12.09 3.59 -5.81
N GLY A 321 -10.93 2.89 -5.78
CA GLY A 321 -10.84 1.47 -5.43
C GLY A 321 -10.10 0.58 -6.45
N GLY A 322 -10.00 0.98 -7.72
CA GLY A 322 -9.40 0.17 -8.80
C GLY A 322 -7.87 0.17 -8.84
N GLY A 323 -7.22 0.83 -7.88
CA GLY A 323 -5.78 0.82 -7.69
C GLY A 323 -5.02 1.93 -8.42
N GLY A 324 -3.92 2.35 -7.81
CA GLY A 324 -2.98 3.31 -8.40
C GLY A 324 -2.20 2.74 -9.59
N SER A 325 -1.49 3.61 -10.29
CA SER A 325 -0.63 3.26 -11.44
C SER A 325 -1.37 2.58 -12.61
N THR A 326 -2.64 2.89 -12.80
CA THR A 326 -3.50 2.19 -13.77
C THR A 326 -4.21 3.13 -14.74
N PHE A 327 -4.91 4.15 -14.24
CA PHE A 327 -5.78 5.02 -15.07
C PHE A 327 -5.20 6.42 -15.26
N GLY A 328 -4.23 6.83 -14.48
CA GLY A 328 -3.58 8.14 -14.50
C GLY A 328 -2.72 8.37 -13.27
N VAL A 329 -2.11 9.55 -13.19
CA VAL A 329 -1.35 10.03 -12.03
C VAL A 329 -2.24 10.99 -11.25
N VAL A 330 -2.70 10.59 -10.07
CA VAL A 330 -3.47 11.46 -9.18
C VAL A 330 -2.52 12.49 -8.56
N THR A 331 -2.90 13.75 -8.64
CA THR A 331 -2.13 14.88 -8.11
C THR A 331 -2.69 15.37 -6.78
N SER A 332 -4.01 15.34 -6.63
CA SER A 332 -4.69 15.67 -5.37
C SER A 332 -6.01 14.89 -5.21
N VAL A 333 -6.40 14.70 -3.96
CA VAL A 333 -7.64 14.04 -3.55
C VAL A 333 -8.38 14.95 -2.57
N THR A 334 -9.69 15.10 -2.74
CA THR A 334 -10.56 15.72 -1.74
C THR A 334 -11.34 14.64 -1.03
N VAL A 335 -11.26 14.61 0.30
CA VAL A 335 -11.91 13.60 1.14
C VAL A 335 -12.82 14.22 2.18
N LYS A 336 -13.89 13.51 2.53
CA LYS A 336 -14.78 13.86 3.64
C LYS A 336 -14.02 13.84 4.96
N ALA A 337 -14.42 14.70 5.88
CA ALA A 337 -13.97 14.67 7.27
C ALA A 337 -15.16 14.54 8.23
N TYR A 338 -14.89 14.04 9.42
CA TYR A 338 -15.89 13.76 10.45
C TYR A 338 -15.48 14.41 11.76
N SER A 339 -16.42 14.66 12.66
CA SER A 339 -16.09 15.12 14.03
C SER A 339 -15.16 14.11 14.69
N ASP A 340 -14.13 14.61 15.39
CA ASP A 340 -13.22 13.77 16.17
C ASP A 340 -13.97 13.03 17.28
N LEU A 341 -13.42 11.93 17.75
CA LEU A 341 -14.11 11.01 18.66
C LEU A 341 -13.15 10.37 19.67
N PRO A 342 -13.63 10.09 20.90
CA PRO A 342 -12.83 9.40 21.89
C PRO A 342 -12.64 7.94 21.52
N ILE A 343 -11.48 7.38 21.87
CA ILE A 343 -11.10 6.00 21.60
C ILE A 343 -10.70 5.32 22.89
N THR A 344 -11.22 4.14 23.15
CA THR A 344 -10.63 3.22 24.13
C THR A 344 -9.79 2.18 23.42
N ALA A 345 -8.52 2.07 23.78
CA ALA A 345 -7.61 1.10 23.20
C ALA A 345 -6.92 0.27 24.28
N LEU A 346 -6.60 -0.98 23.95
CA LEU A 346 -5.84 -1.86 24.83
C LEU A 346 -4.97 -2.85 24.02
N THR A 347 -3.82 -3.17 24.58
CA THR A 347 -2.89 -4.17 24.06
C THR A 347 -2.66 -5.25 25.10
N PHE A 348 -2.52 -6.47 24.67
CA PHE A 348 -2.15 -7.59 25.53
C PHE A 348 -1.67 -8.77 24.69
N SER A 349 -0.97 -9.69 25.31
CA SER A 349 -0.55 -10.93 24.67
C SER A 349 -0.80 -12.12 25.60
N PHE A 350 -0.91 -13.29 25.00
CA PHE A 350 -0.94 -14.54 25.74
C PHE A 350 -0.30 -15.68 24.96
N THR A 351 0.12 -16.65 25.71
CA THR A 351 0.45 -18.00 25.25
C THR A 351 -0.27 -18.99 26.17
N GLY A 352 -0.27 -20.27 25.87
CA GLY A 352 -0.84 -21.28 26.74
C GLY A 352 0.25 -22.03 27.51
N SER A 353 -0.15 -22.87 28.45
CA SER A 353 0.75 -23.88 29.04
C SER A 353 0.91 -25.11 28.10
N THR A 354 -0.02 -25.28 27.17
CA THR A 354 0.00 -26.28 26.09
C THR A 354 -0.47 -25.69 24.78
N THR A 355 -0.05 -26.27 23.66
CA THR A 355 -0.52 -25.88 22.34
C THR A 355 -2.04 -26.03 22.19
N THR A 356 -2.62 -27.07 22.77
CA THR A 356 -4.08 -27.29 22.77
C THR A 356 -4.83 -26.15 23.49
N GLN A 357 -4.36 -25.76 24.68
CA GLN A 357 -4.93 -24.66 25.45
C GLN A 357 -4.82 -23.33 24.68
N PHE A 358 -3.67 -23.04 24.09
CA PHE A 358 -3.46 -21.86 23.26
C PHE A 358 -4.48 -21.78 22.14
N TRP A 359 -4.59 -22.85 21.33
CA TRP A 359 -5.50 -22.86 20.19
C TRP A 359 -6.99 -22.81 20.58
N ALA A 360 -7.35 -23.38 21.73
CA ALA A 360 -8.70 -23.24 22.27
C ALA A 360 -9.03 -21.75 22.59
N GLY A 361 -8.07 -21.03 23.20
CA GLY A 361 -8.22 -19.60 23.50
C GLY A 361 -8.33 -18.74 22.23
N VAL A 362 -7.52 -19.01 21.21
CA VAL A 362 -7.58 -18.30 19.91
C VAL A 362 -8.88 -18.66 19.16
N ARG A 363 -9.29 -19.94 19.18
CA ARG A 363 -10.56 -20.35 18.55
C ARG A 363 -11.77 -19.66 19.21
N ALA A 364 -11.74 -19.51 20.54
CA ALA A 364 -12.78 -18.77 21.26
C ALA A 364 -12.88 -17.31 20.79
N PHE A 365 -11.75 -16.65 20.47
CA PHE A 365 -11.74 -15.28 19.94
C PHE A 365 -12.51 -15.16 18.61
N PHE A 366 -12.38 -16.13 17.72
CA PHE A 366 -13.10 -16.13 16.44
C PHE A 366 -14.62 -16.04 16.61
N ASN A 367 -15.19 -16.57 17.67
CA ASN A 367 -16.64 -16.48 17.93
C ASN A 367 -17.14 -15.04 18.12
N TYR A 368 -16.24 -14.11 18.44
CA TYR A 368 -16.59 -12.71 18.75
C TYR A 368 -16.30 -11.74 17.60
N PHE A 369 -15.79 -12.19 16.44
CA PHE A 369 -15.45 -11.30 15.33
C PHE A 369 -16.66 -10.51 14.81
N VAL A 370 -17.79 -11.16 14.66
CA VAL A 370 -19.04 -10.49 14.22
C VAL A 370 -19.55 -9.50 15.29
N PRO A 371 -19.72 -9.88 16.58
CA PRO A 371 -20.11 -8.93 17.63
C PRO A 371 -19.14 -7.75 17.77
N PHE A 372 -17.83 -7.97 17.70
CA PHE A 372 -16.83 -6.90 17.85
C PHE A 372 -16.91 -5.91 16.69
N SER A 373 -16.88 -6.39 15.45
CA SER A 373 -17.01 -5.51 14.29
C SER A 373 -18.35 -4.78 14.23
N ALA A 374 -19.45 -5.42 14.65
CA ALA A 374 -20.78 -4.79 14.74
C ALA A 374 -20.83 -3.69 15.82
N ALA A 375 -20.00 -3.77 16.86
CA ALA A 375 -19.83 -2.72 17.86
C ALA A 375 -18.93 -1.56 17.38
N GLY A 376 -18.51 -1.54 16.12
CA GLY A 376 -17.67 -0.49 15.55
C GLY A 376 -16.17 -0.62 15.85
N THR A 377 -15.72 -1.75 16.42
CA THR A 377 -14.32 -1.92 16.83
C THR A 377 -13.41 -2.37 15.68
N TYR A 378 -12.11 -2.26 15.92
CA TYR A 378 -11.05 -2.74 15.06
C TYR A 378 -10.05 -3.52 15.91
N SER A 379 -9.90 -4.82 15.64
CA SER A 379 -8.90 -5.64 16.35
C SER A 379 -7.71 -5.87 15.42
N TYR A 380 -6.56 -5.35 15.78
CA TYR A 380 -5.29 -5.64 15.11
C TYR A 380 -4.53 -6.65 15.96
N PHE A 381 -4.33 -7.85 15.43
CA PHE A 381 -3.68 -8.92 16.19
C PHE A 381 -2.74 -9.76 15.33
N TRP A 382 -1.71 -10.28 15.98
CA TRP A 382 -0.72 -11.16 15.38
C TRP A 382 -0.77 -12.53 16.03
N VAL A 383 -0.45 -13.56 15.24
CA VAL A 383 -0.10 -14.85 15.81
C VAL A 383 1.27 -15.24 15.28
N LEU A 384 2.22 -15.26 16.21
CA LEU A 384 3.63 -15.56 15.97
C LEU A 384 3.81 -17.07 16.06
N PRO A 385 4.31 -17.75 15.02
CA PRO A 385 4.65 -19.15 15.09
C PRO A 385 5.79 -19.37 16.09
N SER A 386 5.83 -20.53 16.70
CA SER A 386 6.93 -20.97 17.55
C SER A 386 7.87 -21.93 16.82
N PRO A 387 9.12 -22.12 17.28
CA PRO A 387 9.95 -23.22 16.84
C PRO A 387 9.24 -24.58 17.02
N PRO A 388 9.64 -25.63 16.29
CA PRO A 388 9.05 -26.95 16.42
C PRO A 388 8.99 -27.42 17.89
N GLY A 389 7.79 -27.83 18.34
CA GLY A 389 7.51 -28.21 19.71
C GLY A 389 7.23 -27.09 20.71
N GLY A 390 7.31 -25.82 20.27
CA GLY A 390 6.95 -24.66 21.08
C GLY A 390 5.46 -24.30 20.99
N ILE A 391 5.06 -23.31 21.77
CA ILE A 391 3.69 -22.78 21.79
C ILE A 391 3.70 -21.41 21.09
N PRO A 392 2.80 -21.15 20.12
CA PRO A 392 2.68 -19.85 19.49
C PRO A 392 2.28 -18.76 20.49
N THR A 393 2.46 -17.50 20.07
CA THR A 393 2.05 -16.34 20.85
C THR A 393 0.99 -15.54 20.11
N PHE A 394 -0.10 -15.24 20.80
CA PHE A 394 -1.11 -14.28 20.38
C PHE A 394 -0.76 -12.89 20.92
N SER A 395 -0.86 -11.86 20.09
CA SER A 395 -0.63 -10.47 20.47
C SER A 395 -1.71 -9.56 19.88
N MET A 396 -2.46 -8.88 20.75
CA MET A 396 -3.42 -7.83 20.38
C MET A 396 -2.71 -6.47 20.36
N ASN A 397 -2.70 -5.77 19.20
CA ASN A 397 -1.86 -4.60 18.96
C ASN A 397 -2.49 -3.47 18.10
N PRO A 398 -3.62 -2.84 18.45
CA PRO A 398 -4.48 -2.97 19.62
C PRO A 398 -5.84 -3.65 19.35
N PHE A 399 -6.65 -3.84 20.40
CA PHE A 399 -8.10 -3.76 20.31
C PHE A 399 -8.48 -2.27 20.40
N PHE A 400 -9.05 -1.73 19.35
CA PHE A 400 -9.32 -0.31 19.17
C PHE A 400 -10.84 -0.10 19.10
N ALA A 401 -11.39 0.68 20.04
CA ALA A 401 -12.82 0.81 20.26
C ALA A 401 -13.28 2.28 20.15
N PRO A 402 -13.61 2.75 18.93
CA PRO A 402 -14.13 4.10 18.70
C PRO A 402 -15.46 4.32 19.42
N ASN A 403 -15.63 5.50 20.04
CA ASN A 403 -16.84 5.91 20.78
C ASN A 403 -17.26 5.00 21.95
N LEU A 404 -16.45 4.01 22.34
CA LEU A 404 -16.72 3.17 23.50
C LEU A 404 -15.88 3.62 24.70
N SER A 405 -16.55 3.80 25.84
CA SER A 405 -15.88 4.03 27.11
C SER A 405 -15.17 2.75 27.61
N THR A 406 -14.24 2.93 28.57
CA THR A 406 -13.58 1.79 29.24
C THR A 406 -14.56 0.73 29.76
N PRO A 407 -15.65 1.06 30.52
CA PRO A 407 -16.61 0.06 30.95
C PRO A 407 -17.33 -0.68 29.80
N GLN A 408 -17.69 0.05 28.73
CA GLN A 408 -18.33 -0.55 27.56
C GLN A 408 -17.38 -1.50 26.82
N THR A 409 -16.13 -1.09 26.63
CA THR A 409 -15.11 -1.91 26.00
C THR A 409 -14.81 -3.18 26.79
N LEU A 410 -14.69 -3.08 28.11
CA LEU A 410 -14.50 -4.25 28.97
C LEU A 410 -15.72 -5.17 28.98
N ALA A 411 -16.94 -4.62 28.99
CA ALA A 411 -18.16 -5.41 28.89
C ALA A 411 -18.24 -6.18 27.57
N LEU A 412 -17.82 -5.56 26.45
CA LEU A 412 -17.77 -6.18 25.14
C LEU A 412 -16.76 -7.34 25.09
N LEU A 413 -15.59 -7.17 25.72
CA LEU A 413 -14.54 -8.19 25.75
C LEU A 413 -14.81 -9.29 26.78
N LYS A 414 -15.61 -9.03 27.81
CA LYS A 414 -15.81 -9.93 28.95
C LYS A 414 -16.15 -11.37 28.56
N PRO A 415 -17.06 -11.67 27.64
CA PRO A 415 -17.39 -13.05 27.30
C PRO A 415 -16.18 -13.84 26.77
N TRP A 416 -15.30 -13.21 25.97
CA TRP A 416 -14.06 -13.85 25.51
C TRP A 416 -13.04 -14.01 26.64
N LEU A 417 -12.88 -12.99 27.49
CA LEU A 417 -11.96 -13.04 28.65
C LEU A 417 -12.39 -14.13 29.65
N ASP A 418 -13.69 -14.29 29.88
CA ASP A 418 -14.22 -15.38 30.71
C ASP A 418 -13.93 -16.76 30.11
N ASN A 419 -14.03 -16.90 28.78
CA ASN A 419 -13.64 -18.13 28.09
C ASN A 419 -12.13 -18.42 28.25
N LEU A 420 -11.28 -17.40 28.09
CA LEU A 420 -9.84 -17.54 28.32
C LEU A 420 -9.55 -17.99 29.78
N ALA A 421 -10.19 -17.34 30.74
CA ALA A 421 -10.05 -17.71 32.16
C ALA A 421 -10.49 -19.14 32.44
N SER A 422 -11.60 -19.61 31.85
CA SER A 422 -12.07 -20.99 31.97
C SER A 422 -11.10 -22.01 31.39
N LEU A 423 -10.30 -21.60 30.41
CA LEU A 423 -9.23 -22.38 29.81
C LEU A 423 -7.91 -22.27 30.63
N GLY A 424 -7.88 -21.49 31.73
CA GLY A 424 -6.68 -21.27 32.53
C GLY A 424 -5.74 -20.21 31.94
N ILE A 425 -6.18 -19.41 30.97
CA ILE A 425 -5.45 -18.27 30.39
C ILE A 425 -6.00 -17.01 31.04
N ASN A 426 -5.29 -16.47 32.03
CA ASN A 426 -5.73 -15.30 32.79
C ASN A 426 -5.11 -14.03 32.22
N ILE A 427 -5.95 -13.12 31.70
CA ILE A 427 -5.55 -11.80 31.19
C ILE A 427 -6.28 -10.72 31.98
N THR A 428 -5.52 -9.72 32.41
CA THR A 428 -6.08 -8.50 33.00
C THR A 428 -5.83 -7.35 32.06
N PRO A 429 -6.78 -7.02 31.15
CA PRO A 429 -6.61 -5.91 30.21
C PRO A 429 -6.45 -4.59 30.93
N LYS A 430 -5.63 -3.71 30.36
CA LYS A 430 -5.45 -2.33 30.87
C LYS A 430 -5.85 -1.35 29.76
N PRO A 431 -7.15 -1.08 29.60
CA PRO A 431 -7.62 -0.13 28.60
C PRO A 431 -7.21 1.29 28.95
N VAL A 432 -6.90 2.07 27.93
CA VAL A 432 -6.62 3.49 28.00
C VAL A 432 -7.64 4.21 27.12
N THR A 433 -8.32 5.21 27.66
CA THR A 433 -9.22 6.07 26.89
C THR A 433 -8.48 7.33 26.47
N TYR A 434 -8.48 7.59 25.17
CA TYR A 434 -7.89 8.77 24.53
C TYR A 434 -9.01 9.73 24.13
N PRO A 435 -8.82 11.05 24.30
CA PRO A 435 -9.86 12.04 23.98
C PRO A 435 -10.07 12.23 22.47
N THR A 436 -9.08 11.88 21.63
CA THR A 436 -9.07 12.11 20.19
C THR A 436 -8.56 10.87 19.44
N TYR A 437 -8.98 10.72 18.19
CA TYR A 437 -8.45 9.68 17.31
C TYR A 437 -6.92 9.78 17.16
N LEU A 438 -6.40 11.01 16.93
CA LEU A 438 -4.96 11.23 16.75
C LEU A 438 -4.15 10.72 17.94
N SER A 439 -4.55 11.07 19.18
CA SER A 439 -3.83 10.63 20.38
C SER A 439 -3.83 9.13 20.57
N ALA A 440 -4.95 8.48 20.26
CA ALA A 440 -5.05 7.02 20.28
C ALA A 440 -4.19 6.36 19.19
N TRP A 441 -4.28 6.86 17.97
CA TRP A 441 -3.55 6.32 16.82
C TRP A 441 -2.03 6.43 17.00
N GLN A 442 -1.52 7.56 17.46
CA GLN A 442 -0.09 7.79 17.71
C GLN A 442 0.51 6.83 18.75
N THR A 443 -0.30 6.37 19.70
CA THR A 443 0.15 5.61 20.86
C THR A 443 -0.08 4.11 20.72
N SER A 444 -1.16 3.69 20.04
CA SER A 444 -1.65 2.32 20.13
C SER A 444 -1.11 1.40 19.03
N PHE A 445 -0.77 1.94 17.86
CA PHE A 445 -0.31 1.11 16.74
C PHE A 445 1.21 0.93 16.73
N PRO A 446 1.71 -0.28 16.40
CA PRO A 446 3.15 -0.51 16.26
C PRO A 446 3.70 0.27 15.06
N GLN A 447 5.01 0.52 15.08
CA GLN A 447 5.69 1.07 13.91
C GLN A 447 5.90 -0.02 12.86
N GLU A 448 5.76 0.35 11.58
CA GLU A 448 5.94 -0.57 10.47
C GLU A 448 7.40 -1.00 10.32
N GLY A 449 7.61 -2.30 10.18
CA GLY A 449 8.88 -2.86 9.77
C GLY A 449 8.96 -2.91 8.24
N VAL A 450 9.99 -2.28 7.66
CA VAL A 450 10.21 -2.22 6.20
C VAL A 450 11.62 -2.69 5.83
N GLY A 451 12.00 -2.62 4.56
CA GLY A 451 13.33 -3.02 4.08
C GLY A 451 13.48 -4.53 3.93
N GLY A 452 12.42 -5.29 4.11
CA GLY A 452 12.43 -6.75 4.00
C GLY A 452 12.75 -7.23 2.59
N SER A 453 13.71 -8.14 2.48
CA SER A 453 14.14 -8.77 1.21
C SER A 453 14.09 -10.30 1.26
N SER A 454 13.55 -10.85 2.32
CA SER A 454 13.53 -12.28 2.62
C SER A 454 12.15 -12.77 3.01
N GLY A 455 11.08 -12.19 2.48
CA GLY A 455 9.73 -12.62 2.80
C GLY A 455 8.74 -12.31 1.68
N LEU A 456 7.66 -13.07 1.69
CA LEU A 456 6.51 -12.93 0.82
C LEU A 456 5.27 -12.75 1.67
N THR A 457 4.35 -11.93 1.18
CA THR A 457 3.04 -11.75 1.79
C THR A 457 1.96 -12.38 0.93
N GLY A 458 0.88 -12.79 1.56
CA GLY A 458 -0.35 -13.19 0.90
C GLY A 458 -1.53 -12.89 1.81
N SER A 459 -2.65 -12.42 1.28
CA SER A 459 -3.79 -12.04 2.11
C SER A 459 -5.11 -12.66 1.67
N ARG A 460 -6.08 -12.64 2.58
CA ARG A 460 -7.44 -13.06 2.28
C ARG A 460 -8.45 -12.27 3.10
N LEU A 461 -9.57 -11.96 2.48
CA LEU A 461 -10.77 -11.40 3.08
C LEU A 461 -11.70 -12.55 3.40
N PHE A 462 -11.87 -12.88 4.69
CA PHE A 462 -12.80 -13.94 5.09
C PHE A 462 -14.20 -13.36 5.31
N PRO A 463 -15.22 -13.90 4.60
CA PRO A 463 -16.55 -13.32 4.60
C PRO A 463 -17.32 -13.66 5.87
N ARG A 464 -18.18 -12.75 6.30
CA ARG A 464 -19.08 -12.88 7.46
C ARG A 464 -19.91 -14.16 7.41
N SER A 465 -20.29 -14.63 6.23
CA SER A 465 -21.04 -15.88 6.03
C SER A 465 -20.37 -17.11 6.66
N ASN A 466 -19.04 -17.12 6.75
CA ASN A 466 -18.30 -18.21 7.40
C ASN A 466 -18.55 -18.26 8.91
N TRP A 467 -19.02 -17.17 9.54
CA TRP A 467 -19.37 -17.09 10.96
C TRP A 467 -20.82 -17.45 11.28
N HIS A 468 -21.67 -17.63 10.27
CA HIS A 468 -23.07 -18.04 10.46
C HIS A 468 -23.25 -19.55 10.64
N ASN A 469 -22.21 -20.33 10.37
CA ASN A 469 -22.24 -21.78 10.41
C ASN A 469 -20.98 -22.32 11.10
N GLU A 470 -21.15 -23.09 12.15
CA GLU A 470 -20.05 -23.65 12.95
C GLU A 470 -19.08 -24.50 12.11
N THR A 471 -19.60 -25.26 11.14
CA THR A 471 -18.78 -26.09 10.25
C THR A 471 -17.87 -25.21 9.37
N LEU A 472 -18.41 -24.12 8.79
CA LEU A 472 -17.62 -23.18 7.98
C LEU A 472 -16.63 -22.41 8.84
N LEU A 473 -17.04 -21.99 10.05
CA LEU A 473 -16.14 -21.31 10.98
C LEU A 473 -14.98 -22.20 11.40
N ASN A 474 -15.25 -23.48 11.71
CA ASN A 474 -14.21 -24.44 12.06
C ASN A 474 -13.27 -24.74 10.88
N ALA A 475 -13.79 -24.84 9.65
CA ALA A 475 -12.98 -25.00 8.45
C ALA A 475 -12.09 -23.77 8.20
N THR A 476 -12.66 -22.56 8.36
CA THR A 476 -11.92 -21.29 8.24
C THR A 476 -10.80 -21.21 9.27
N PHE A 477 -11.10 -21.51 10.53
CA PHE A 477 -10.11 -21.52 11.60
C PHE A 477 -9.02 -22.56 11.36
N ALA A 478 -9.36 -23.76 10.93
CA ALA A 478 -8.41 -24.83 10.63
C ALA A 478 -7.47 -24.44 9.47
N ALA A 479 -8.01 -23.83 8.40
CA ALA A 479 -7.23 -23.34 7.27
C ALA A 479 -6.27 -22.23 7.69
N TRP A 480 -6.76 -21.25 8.45
CA TRP A 480 -5.97 -20.14 8.97
C TRP A 480 -4.87 -20.62 9.95
N LYS A 481 -5.24 -21.46 10.93
CA LYS A 481 -4.31 -22.09 11.87
C LYS A 481 -3.21 -22.87 11.12
N GLY A 482 -3.59 -23.61 10.06
CA GLY A 482 -2.65 -24.40 9.26
C GLY A 482 -1.53 -23.60 8.63
N SER A 483 -1.70 -22.29 8.40
CA SER A 483 -0.60 -21.41 7.97
C SER A 483 0.42 -21.19 9.09
N ILE A 484 -0.05 -20.98 10.31
CA ILE A 484 0.80 -20.76 11.49
C ILE A 484 1.53 -22.06 11.88
N ASP A 485 0.82 -23.20 11.83
CA ASP A 485 1.42 -24.52 12.06
C ASP A 485 2.52 -24.85 11.02
N ALA A 486 2.40 -24.28 9.80
CA ALA A 486 3.42 -24.38 8.76
C ALA A 486 4.57 -23.37 8.92
N GLY A 487 4.58 -22.59 10.01
CA GLY A 487 5.64 -21.62 10.33
C GLY A 487 5.45 -20.23 9.77
N LEU A 488 4.28 -19.90 9.20
CA LEU A 488 3.97 -18.56 8.70
C LEU A 488 3.48 -17.67 9.85
N LEU A 489 3.98 -16.43 9.89
CA LEU A 489 3.44 -15.38 10.74
C LEU A 489 2.12 -14.89 10.14
N THR A 490 1.13 -14.57 10.99
CA THR A 490 -0.10 -13.92 10.54
C THR A 490 -0.32 -12.57 11.20
N ILE A 491 -0.70 -11.59 10.38
CA ILE A 491 -1.17 -10.26 10.78
C ILE A 491 -2.65 -10.20 10.41
N ASN A 492 -3.49 -9.82 11.35
CA ASN A 492 -4.92 -10.00 11.22
C ASN A 492 -5.68 -8.78 11.70
N PHE A 493 -6.78 -8.49 11.00
CA PHE A 493 -7.64 -7.35 11.27
C PHE A 493 -9.10 -7.82 11.32
N ASN A 494 -9.73 -7.72 12.49
CA ASN A 494 -11.16 -7.95 12.62
C ASN A 494 -11.89 -6.61 12.60
N PHE A 495 -12.68 -6.40 11.56
CA PHE A 495 -13.53 -5.23 11.33
C PHE A 495 -14.53 -5.52 10.21
N ALA A 496 -15.52 -4.66 10.00
CA ALA A 496 -16.54 -4.86 8.96
C ALA A 496 -16.83 -3.57 8.19
N PRO A 497 -16.16 -3.33 7.03
CA PRO A 497 -16.36 -2.13 6.23
C PRO A 497 -17.58 -2.27 5.31
N THR A 498 -18.76 -2.37 5.91
CA THR A 498 -20.01 -2.57 5.17
C THR A 498 -20.30 -1.42 4.22
N LEU A 499 -21.13 -1.66 3.21
CA LEU A 499 -21.55 -0.61 2.28
C LEU A 499 -22.28 0.52 3.02
N GLU A 500 -23.07 0.17 4.03
CA GLU A 500 -23.81 1.12 4.88
C GLU A 500 -22.84 1.99 5.70
N ALA A 501 -21.81 1.40 6.33
CA ALA A 501 -20.77 2.14 7.05
C ALA A 501 -20.05 3.16 6.16
N GLY A 502 -19.84 2.84 4.89
CA GLY A 502 -19.26 3.76 3.89
C GLY A 502 -20.24 4.82 3.34
N GLY A 503 -21.52 4.78 3.76
CA GLY A 503 -22.56 5.71 3.26
C GLY A 503 -23.10 5.35 1.87
N GLY A 504 -22.97 4.10 1.42
CA GLY A 504 -23.49 3.63 0.14
C GLY A 504 -22.77 4.21 -1.10
N PRO A 505 -21.43 4.31 -1.15
CA PRO A 505 -20.72 4.94 -2.25
C PRO A 505 -20.81 4.11 -3.54
N ASP A 506 -20.90 4.79 -4.69
CA ASP A 506 -20.67 4.19 -6.01
C ASP A 506 -19.17 4.29 -6.33
N ASN A 507 -18.45 3.21 -6.09
CA ASN A 507 -17.01 3.14 -6.35
C ASN A 507 -16.57 1.72 -6.77
N SER A 508 -15.30 1.58 -7.14
CA SER A 508 -14.74 0.33 -7.62
C SER A 508 -14.05 -0.52 -6.55
N VAL A 509 -14.23 -0.20 -5.26
CA VAL A 509 -13.74 -1.04 -4.17
C VAL A 509 -14.24 -2.46 -4.35
N ASN A 510 -13.34 -3.44 -4.19
CA ASN A 510 -13.71 -4.85 -4.32
C ASN A 510 -14.92 -5.18 -3.43
N PRO A 511 -16.03 -5.68 -4.01
CA PRO A 511 -17.24 -6.01 -3.24
C PRO A 511 -17.00 -6.98 -2.08
N ALA A 512 -15.96 -7.81 -2.14
CA ALA A 512 -15.61 -8.73 -1.07
C ALA A 512 -15.31 -8.02 0.27
N TRP A 513 -14.89 -6.77 0.25
CA TRP A 513 -14.70 -5.98 1.46
C TRP A 513 -15.99 -5.79 2.25
N ARG A 514 -17.12 -5.61 1.54
CA ARG A 514 -18.44 -5.32 2.16
C ARG A 514 -18.97 -6.48 3.01
N GLU A 515 -18.51 -7.69 2.69
CA GLU A 515 -18.86 -8.92 3.39
C GLU A 515 -17.76 -9.38 4.37
N THR A 516 -16.64 -8.70 4.42
CA THR A 516 -15.47 -9.09 5.22
C THR A 516 -15.73 -8.88 6.72
N VAL A 517 -15.27 -9.83 7.52
CA VAL A 517 -15.17 -9.72 8.98
C VAL A 517 -13.76 -9.98 9.50
N LEU A 518 -12.91 -10.58 8.67
CA LEU A 518 -11.49 -10.81 8.94
C LEU A 518 -10.68 -10.56 7.67
N HIS A 519 -9.81 -9.56 7.69
CA HIS A 519 -8.69 -9.44 6.77
C HIS A 519 -7.47 -10.08 7.41
N SER A 520 -6.87 -11.06 6.76
CA SER A 520 -5.69 -11.75 7.28
C SER A 520 -4.57 -11.75 6.24
N ILE A 521 -3.37 -11.39 6.69
CA ILE A 521 -2.12 -11.44 5.93
C ILE A 521 -1.28 -12.56 6.51
N GLN A 522 -0.76 -13.45 5.68
CA GLN A 522 0.25 -14.42 6.05
C GLN A 522 1.59 -14.02 5.45
N ILE A 523 2.66 -14.25 6.20
CA ILE A 523 4.02 -13.90 5.82
C ILE A 523 4.88 -15.17 5.89
N ALA A 524 5.45 -15.55 4.76
CA ALA A 524 6.45 -16.59 4.65
C ALA A 524 7.83 -15.94 4.46
N SER A 525 8.84 -16.40 5.21
CA SER A 525 10.18 -15.82 5.17
C SER A 525 11.26 -16.90 5.05
N TRP A 526 12.45 -16.47 4.63
CA TRP A 526 13.64 -17.29 4.51
C TRP A 526 14.86 -16.61 5.13
N GLY A 527 15.97 -17.34 5.28
CA GLY A 527 17.24 -16.76 5.74
C GLY A 527 17.84 -15.77 4.74
N GLY A 528 18.62 -14.81 5.21
CA GLY A 528 19.29 -13.82 4.34
C GLY A 528 20.26 -14.45 3.32
N ASP A 529 20.78 -15.63 3.61
CA ASP A 529 21.69 -16.46 2.82
C ASP A 529 20.98 -17.57 2.00
N ALA A 530 19.63 -17.61 2.03
CA ALA A 530 18.84 -18.60 1.32
C ALA A 530 19.17 -18.64 -0.18
N ASP A 531 19.33 -19.86 -0.69
CA ASP A 531 19.52 -20.12 -2.11
C ASP A 531 18.19 -20.11 -2.90
N PHE A 532 18.28 -20.27 -4.20
CA PHE A 532 17.10 -20.28 -5.08
C PHE A 532 16.14 -21.44 -4.78
N ALA A 533 16.66 -22.60 -4.36
CA ALA A 533 15.84 -23.77 -4.07
C ALA A 533 15.02 -23.54 -2.78
N GLU A 534 15.62 -22.96 -1.76
CA GLU A 534 14.93 -22.60 -0.52
C GLU A 534 13.87 -21.52 -0.78
N ILE A 535 14.20 -20.46 -1.49
CA ILE A 535 13.24 -19.39 -1.83
C ILE A 535 12.05 -19.95 -2.63
N LYS A 536 12.33 -20.84 -3.58
CA LYS A 536 11.28 -21.51 -4.36
C LYS A 536 10.37 -22.36 -3.47
N ARG A 537 10.93 -23.13 -2.56
CA ARG A 537 10.18 -23.95 -1.59
C ARG A 537 9.25 -23.08 -0.71
N VAL A 538 9.76 -21.94 -0.23
CA VAL A 538 8.96 -21.00 0.57
C VAL A 538 7.85 -20.38 -0.28
N ARG A 539 8.12 -20.07 -1.56
CA ARG A 539 7.12 -19.61 -2.51
C ARG A 539 6.01 -20.66 -2.74
N GLU A 540 6.38 -21.91 -2.89
CA GLU A 540 5.44 -23.03 -3.06
C GLU A 540 4.57 -23.21 -1.81
N LEU A 541 5.17 -23.13 -0.62
CA LEU A 541 4.45 -23.14 0.65
C LEU A 541 3.42 -21.98 0.73
N MET A 542 3.82 -20.77 0.42
CA MET A 542 2.91 -19.61 0.38
C MET A 542 1.75 -19.87 -0.58
N SER A 543 2.03 -20.34 -1.79
CA SER A 543 1.00 -20.61 -2.81
C SER A 543 0.00 -21.67 -2.35
N GLU A 544 0.49 -22.73 -1.66
CA GLU A 544 -0.36 -23.80 -1.10
C GLU A 544 -1.24 -23.27 0.04
N ARG A 545 -0.69 -22.47 0.97
CA ARG A 545 -1.48 -21.88 2.06
C ARG A 545 -2.54 -20.91 1.53
N GLN A 546 -2.22 -20.11 0.52
CA GLN A 546 -3.18 -19.26 -0.18
C GLN A 546 -4.30 -20.07 -0.85
N ARG A 547 -3.97 -21.20 -1.49
CA ARG A 547 -4.97 -22.09 -2.09
C ARG A 547 -5.95 -22.59 -1.04
N VAL A 548 -5.47 -23.07 0.11
CA VAL A 548 -6.32 -23.53 1.22
C VAL A 548 -7.25 -22.42 1.73
N TRP A 549 -6.75 -21.18 1.84
CA TRP A 549 -7.57 -20.04 2.26
C TRP A 549 -8.68 -19.72 1.23
N ARG A 550 -8.36 -19.80 -0.06
CA ARG A 550 -9.38 -19.62 -1.13
C ARG A 550 -10.47 -20.68 -1.08
N GLU A 551 -10.12 -21.94 -0.79
CA GLU A 551 -11.09 -23.05 -0.72
C GLU A 551 -12.11 -22.90 0.40
N VAL A 552 -11.73 -22.35 1.55
CA VAL A 552 -12.67 -22.09 2.67
C VAL A 552 -13.40 -20.75 2.56
N SER A 553 -13.12 -19.95 1.52
CA SER A 553 -13.72 -18.62 1.31
C SER A 553 -14.04 -18.39 -0.18
N PRO A 554 -14.81 -19.28 -0.83
CA PRO A 554 -15.14 -19.14 -2.24
C PRO A 554 -15.90 -17.85 -2.50
N GLY A 555 -15.59 -17.16 -3.61
CA GLY A 555 -16.20 -15.88 -3.97
C GLY A 555 -15.72 -14.67 -3.15
N ALA A 556 -14.92 -14.86 -2.12
CA ALA A 556 -14.29 -13.76 -1.38
C ALA A 556 -13.06 -13.21 -2.12
N GLY A 557 -12.42 -12.18 -1.55
CA GLY A 557 -11.31 -11.45 -2.18
C GLY A 557 -10.02 -11.45 -1.38
N ALA A 558 -9.08 -10.65 -1.84
CA ALA A 558 -7.86 -10.27 -1.15
C ALA A 558 -7.62 -8.76 -1.34
N TYR A 559 -6.82 -8.15 -0.47
CA TYR A 559 -6.49 -6.74 -0.60
C TYR A 559 -5.32 -6.53 -1.56
N LEU A 560 -5.56 -5.78 -2.63
CA LEU A 560 -4.57 -5.54 -3.68
C LEU A 560 -3.30 -4.80 -3.21
N GLY A 561 -3.37 -4.08 -2.08
CA GLY A 561 -2.26 -3.34 -1.47
C GLY A 561 -1.36 -4.20 -0.58
N GLU A 562 -1.87 -5.34 -0.07
CA GLU A 562 -1.21 -6.13 0.99
C GLU A 562 -1.27 -7.63 0.70
N SER A 563 -1.16 -8.03 -0.56
CA SER A 563 -1.27 -9.43 -0.96
C SER A 563 -0.09 -9.89 -1.80
N ASP A 564 -0.23 -11.11 -2.31
CA ASP A 564 0.76 -11.74 -3.15
C ASP A 564 0.77 -11.11 -4.55
N ARG A 565 1.94 -10.69 -5.02
CA ARG A 565 2.10 -10.22 -6.41
C ARG A 565 1.82 -11.30 -7.46
N GLU A 566 1.84 -12.57 -7.07
CA GLU A 566 1.53 -13.72 -7.94
C GLU A 566 0.19 -14.35 -7.58
N GLU A 567 -0.76 -13.58 -7.02
CA GLU A 567 -2.11 -14.06 -6.68
C GLU A 567 -2.80 -14.67 -7.89
N VAL A 568 -3.21 -15.93 -7.74
CA VAL A 568 -3.90 -16.67 -8.81
C VAL A 568 -5.31 -16.12 -9.01
N GLY A 569 -5.63 -15.74 -10.27
CA GLY A 569 -6.93 -15.12 -10.57
C GLY A 569 -7.09 -13.77 -9.89
N PHE A 570 -6.02 -12.97 -9.86
CA PHE A 570 -6.00 -11.66 -9.19
C PHE A 570 -7.16 -10.75 -9.62
N GLN A 571 -7.69 -10.91 -10.83
CA GLN A 571 -8.85 -10.16 -11.33
C GLN A 571 -10.05 -10.33 -10.40
N GLY A 572 -10.39 -11.58 -10.07
CA GLY A 572 -11.47 -11.89 -9.13
C GLY A 572 -11.07 -11.60 -7.68
N SER A 573 -9.82 -11.93 -7.30
CA SER A 573 -9.36 -11.76 -5.91
C SER A 573 -9.27 -10.30 -5.49
N PHE A 574 -8.77 -9.39 -6.37
CA PHE A 574 -8.51 -7.99 -6.01
C PHE A 574 -9.63 -7.03 -6.40
N TYR A 575 -10.41 -7.37 -7.42
CA TYR A 575 -11.41 -6.45 -7.98
C TYR A 575 -12.83 -7.04 -7.97
N GLY A 576 -12.98 -8.35 -7.78
CA GLY A 576 -14.28 -9.01 -7.78
C GLY A 576 -15.05 -8.77 -9.08
N GLY A 577 -16.35 -8.57 -8.98
CA GLY A 577 -17.22 -8.27 -10.12
C GLY A 577 -16.94 -6.94 -10.83
N ASN A 578 -16.17 -6.05 -10.23
CA ASN A 578 -15.82 -4.75 -10.82
C ASN A 578 -14.77 -4.84 -11.93
N TYR A 579 -14.02 -5.96 -12.05
CA TYR A 579 -12.91 -6.08 -12.98
C TYR A 579 -13.30 -5.80 -14.44
N VAL A 580 -14.43 -6.30 -14.89
CA VAL A 580 -14.87 -6.14 -16.29
C VAL A 580 -15.09 -4.67 -16.66
N ARG A 581 -15.76 -3.89 -15.79
CA ARG A 581 -15.96 -2.46 -16.00
C ARG A 581 -14.63 -1.70 -15.89
N LEU A 582 -13.80 -2.02 -14.91
CA LEU A 582 -12.46 -1.44 -14.75
C LEU A 582 -11.61 -1.66 -16.01
N LEU A 583 -11.62 -2.87 -16.57
CA LEU A 583 -10.88 -3.18 -17.79
C LEU A 583 -11.42 -2.42 -19.02
N SER A 584 -12.75 -2.22 -19.10
CA SER A 584 -13.36 -1.41 -20.15
C SER A 584 -12.86 0.04 -20.10
N VAL A 585 -12.91 0.66 -18.91
CA VAL A 585 -12.39 2.02 -18.70
C VAL A 585 -10.89 2.09 -18.99
N LYS A 586 -10.10 1.10 -18.54
CA LYS A 586 -8.66 1.04 -18.83
C LYS A 586 -8.36 1.05 -20.33
N ARG A 587 -9.07 0.25 -21.11
CA ARG A 587 -8.89 0.18 -22.56
C ARG A 587 -9.29 1.46 -23.29
N GLU A 588 -10.26 2.19 -22.76
CA GLU A 588 -10.69 3.47 -23.30
C GLU A 588 -9.67 4.58 -23.01
N VAL A 589 -9.22 4.69 -21.76
CA VAL A 589 -8.38 5.83 -21.36
C VAL A 589 -6.90 5.59 -21.61
N ASP A 590 -6.43 4.33 -21.60
CA ASP A 590 -5.03 3.95 -21.81
C ASP A 590 -4.86 2.78 -22.80
N PRO A 591 -5.32 2.93 -24.05
CA PRO A 591 -5.20 1.88 -25.05
C PRO A 591 -3.75 1.53 -25.42
N GLY A 592 -2.79 2.41 -25.08
CA GLY A 592 -1.35 2.25 -25.31
C GLY A 592 -0.60 1.55 -24.18
N ASP A 593 -1.28 1.19 -23.08
CA ASP A 593 -0.67 0.64 -21.87
C ASP A 593 0.52 1.51 -21.40
N VAL A 594 0.31 2.83 -21.30
CA VAL A 594 1.29 3.77 -20.74
C VAL A 594 1.53 3.42 -19.28
N PHE A 595 0.45 3.17 -18.54
CA PHE A 595 0.49 2.71 -17.15
C PHE A 595 0.40 1.20 -17.08
N TRP A 596 1.33 0.60 -16.39
CA TRP A 596 1.34 -0.82 -16.07
C TRP A 596 1.97 -1.05 -14.69
N ALA A 597 1.34 -1.88 -13.89
CA ALA A 597 1.92 -2.43 -12.70
C ALA A 597 1.46 -3.88 -12.53
N LYS A 598 2.28 -4.73 -11.91
CA LYS A 598 1.91 -6.13 -11.67
C LYS A 598 0.60 -6.22 -10.89
N THR A 599 -0.33 -7.07 -11.35
CA THR A 599 -1.70 -7.25 -10.82
C THR A 599 -2.62 -6.02 -10.90
N ALA A 600 -2.21 -4.92 -11.56
CA ALA A 600 -3.13 -3.85 -11.91
C ALA A 600 -4.12 -4.27 -13.01
N VAL A 601 -5.19 -3.52 -13.19
CA VAL A 601 -6.21 -3.81 -14.21
C VAL A 601 -5.58 -3.82 -15.61
N GLY A 602 -5.77 -4.91 -16.36
CA GLY A 602 -5.21 -5.10 -17.70
C GLY A 602 -3.74 -5.56 -17.72
N SER A 603 -3.15 -5.81 -16.55
CA SER A 603 -1.73 -6.17 -16.45
C SER A 603 -1.39 -7.55 -17.02
N GLU A 604 -2.37 -8.44 -17.19
CA GLU A 604 -2.21 -9.78 -17.74
C GLU A 604 -1.71 -9.79 -19.18
N GLY A 605 -1.88 -8.68 -19.92
CA GLY A 605 -1.34 -8.54 -21.28
C GLY A 605 0.17 -8.32 -21.36
N TRP A 606 0.84 -8.17 -20.21
CA TRP A 606 2.26 -7.87 -20.13
C TRP A 606 2.95 -8.64 -18.99
N ARG A 607 4.24 -8.87 -19.15
CA ARG A 607 5.06 -9.46 -18.08
C ARG A 607 6.47 -8.89 -18.06
N VAL A 608 7.07 -8.86 -16.90
CA VAL A 608 8.49 -8.58 -16.72
C VAL A 608 9.29 -9.84 -17.06
N MET A 609 10.26 -9.70 -17.98
CA MET A 609 11.14 -10.77 -18.43
C MET A 609 12.32 -10.95 -17.47
N GLY A 610 12.01 -11.15 -16.18
CA GLY A 610 12.98 -11.38 -15.12
C GLY A 610 13.32 -12.86 -14.93
N LYS A 611 14.36 -13.13 -14.17
CA LYS A 611 14.87 -14.48 -13.88
C LYS A 611 14.82 -14.86 -12.40
N GLY A 612 14.24 -13.99 -11.55
CA GLY A 612 14.16 -14.23 -10.12
C GLY A 612 13.18 -15.36 -9.73
N PRO A 613 13.42 -16.07 -8.61
CA PRO A 613 12.59 -17.21 -8.18
C PRO A 613 11.21 -16.79 -7.65
N VAL A 614 11.04 -15.53 -7.28
CA VAL A 614 9.80 -14.99 -6.68
C VAL A 614 9.08 -13.97 -7.56
N GLY A 615 9.60 -13.74 -8.77
CA GLY A 615 9.16 -12.65 -9.65
C GLY A 615 9.52 -11.28 -9.06
N ASP A 616 10.18 -10.46 -9.83
CA ASP A 616 10.60 -9.11 -9.45
C ASP A 616 10.47 -8.15 -10.65
N GLU A 617 10.86 -6.90 -10.43
CA GLU A 617 10.81 -5.86 -11.46
C GLU A 617 12.13 -5.74 -12.25
N ASN A 618 13.09 -6.67 -12.02
CA ASN A 618 14.41 -6.67 -12.67
C ASN A 618 14.36 -7.34 -14.05
N GLY A 619 13.73 -6.69 -15.00
CA GLY A 619 13.64 -7.19 -16.38
C GLY A 619 12.87 -6.26 -17.29
N ARG A 620 12.97 -6.56 -18.59
CA ARG A 620 12.23 -5.83 -19.62
C ARG A 620 10.74 -6.16 -19.53
N LEU A 621 9.89 -5.15 -19.67
CA LEU A 621 8.44 -5.31 -19.74
C LEU A 621 8.01 -5.62 -21.17
N CYS A 622 7.42 -6.80 -21.42
CA CYS A 622 7.02 -7.26 -22.73
C CYS A 622 5.58 -7.78 -22.76
N ARG A 623 4.92 -7.69 -23.91
CA ARG A 623 3.61 -8.31 -24.14
C ARG A 623 3.69 -9.82 -24.05
N VAL A 624 2.64 -10.44 -23.51
CA VAL A 624 2.50 -11.91 -23.38
C VAL A 624 2.05 -12.53 -24.70
#